data_99fcc8ab8b70ab51e62989efaa07b5fc
#
_entry.id   99fcc8ab8b70ab51e62989efaa07b5fc
#
_cell.length_a   1.000
_cell.length_b   1.000
_cell.length_c   1.000
_cell.angle_alpha   90.00
_cell.angle_beta   90.00
_cell.angle_gamma   90.00
#
_symmetry.space_group_name_H-M   'P 1'
#
loop_
_entity.id
_entity.type
_entity.pdbx_description
1 polymer ?
#
loop_
_entity_poly.entity_id
_entity_poly.type
_entity_poly.pdbx_seq_one_letter_code
_entity_poly.pdbx_strand_id
1 'polypeptide(L)'
;MTRHPGVPAPVFAALALTWLTAACGSDRSAAPPSPADRAAGSDSTTAAASPPSGTCPSAPVDVVVSVDQWGDIVTELGGACTAVKTVLASSSVDPHDYEPAPAEAASFSGARLIVVNGADYDHWATDLAATAAPAAPVVDAAAVTGTEDGANPHLWYKPSAVTAVADAVTAELSRIDPAAAGYFAERRSAFTTTMQPYSDLIAKIKAAAAGRSYAATESIFDYQAQALGLVNKTPQGYARAAAAEAEPSPADIDAFRNALSNREIDVLVFNTQTEGSIPEQIRITAEQNGVPVVNMTETVPPGETTFAGWQEGQLKALAKALGVTT
;
A
#
# COMPACT_ATOMS: atom_id res chain seq x y z
N MET A 1 8.11 20.34 -52.15
CA MET A 1 8.23 19.12 -52.98
C MET A 1 9.41 18.35 -52.49
N THR A 2 9.19 17.38 -51.62
CA THR A 2 10.15 16.29 -51.29
C THR A 2 9.36 15.09 -50.77
N ARG A 3 9.52 13.97 -51.43
CA ARG A 3 8.73 12.73 -51.28
C ARG A 3 9.28 11.88 -50.13
N HIS A 4 8.37 11.34 -49.33
CA HIS A 4 8.67 10.26 -48.39
C HIS A 4 8.69 8.89 -49.11
N PRO A 5 9.62 7.96 -48.77
CA PRO A 5 9.51 6.57 -49.15
C PRO A 5 8.74 5.75 -48.11
N GLY A 6 7.88 4.88 -48.64
CA GLY A 6 7.01 4.00 -47.84
C GLY A 6 7.76 2.79 -47.23
N VAL A 7 7.22 2.31 -46.13
CA VAL A 7 7.67 1.12 -45.40
C VAL A 7 6.71 -0.03 -45.75
N PRO A 8 7.22 -1.25 -46.07
CA PRO A 8 6.36 -2.41 -46.34
C PRO A 8 5.94 -3.14 -45.05
N ALA A 9 4.70 -3.64 -45.02
CA ALA A 9 4.13 -4.45 -43.98
C ALA A 9 4.59 -5.91 -44.06
N PRO A 10 4.76 -6.62 -42.93
CA PRO A 10 5.00 -8.06 -42.95
C PRO A 10 3.69 -8.89 -43.00
N VAL A 11 3.75 -9.91 -43.83
CA VAL A 11 2.74 -10.94 -44.05
C VAL A 11 2.79 -11.95 -42.89
N PHE A 12 1.64 -12.22 -42.24
CA PHE A 12 1.51 -13.31 -41.30
C PHE A 12 1.09 -14.58 -42.04
N ALA A 13 1.92 -15.61 -41.94
CA ALA A 13 1.59 -16.98 -42.35
C ALA A 13 1.00 -17.76 -41.16
N ALA A 14 -0.22 -18.25 -41.34
CA ALA A 14 -0.89 -19.14 -40.41
C ALA A 14 -0.40 -20.57 -40.62
N LEU A 15 0.04 -21.25 -39.56
CA LEU A 15 0.25 -22.70 -39.57
C LEU A 15 -0.78 -23.34 -38.61
N ALA A 16 -1.69 -24.08 -39.20
CA ALA A 16 -2.59 -24.98 -38.49
C ALA A 16 -1.92 -26.35 -38.29
N LEU A 17 -1.95 -26.88 -37.08
CA LEU A 17 -1.56 -28.25 -36.79
C LEU A 17 -2.67 -28.96 -36.03
N THR A 18 -3.35 -29.84 -36.74
CA THR A 18 -4.32 -30.81 -36.23
C THR A 18 -3.58 -32.02 -35.69
N TRP A 19 -3.98 -32.50 -34.51
CA TRP A 19 -3.74 -33.90 -34.11
C TRP A 19 -4.99 -34.52 -33.55
N LEU A 20 -5.33 -35.67 -34.17
CA LEU A 20 -6.42 -36.57 -33.84
C LEU A 20 -5.99 -37.67 -32.84
N THR A 21 -6.92 -37.97 -31.94
CA THR A 21 -7.39 -39.28 -31.43
C THR A 21 -6.41 -40.36 -30.96
N ALA A 22 -6.67 -40.94 -29.80
CA ALA A 22 -7.15 -42.32 -29.69
C ALA A 22 -7.51 -42.71 -28.26
N ALA A 23 -8.58 -43.48 -28.15
CA ALA A 23 -9.26 -43.99 -26.98
C ALA A 23 -8.72 -45.34 -26.48
N CYS A 24 -9.37 -45.85 -25.44
CA CYS A 24 -9.40 -47.20 -24.81
C CYS A 24 -8.61 -47.22 -23.49
N GLY A 25 -9.19 -47.37 -22.31
CA GLY A 25 -10.16 -48.38 -21.89
C GLY A 25 -9.47 -49.40 -21.02
N SER A 26 -9.82 -49.49 -19.74
CA SER A 26 -9.96 -50.75 -19.00
C SER A 26 -10.20 -50.49 -17.49
N ASP A 27 -11.34 -50.97 -17.04
CA ASP A 27 -11.74 -51.22 -15.67
C ASP A 27 -10.73 -52.10 -14.92
N ARG A 28 -10.48 -51.78 -13.65
CA ARG A 28 -10.23 -52.79 -12.62
C ARG A 28 -10.66 -52.28 -11.25
N SER A 29 -11.77 -52.88 -10.81
CA SER A 29 -12.19 -52.91 -9.41
C SER A 29 -11.12 -53.52 -8.54
N ALA A 30 -10.80 -52.91 -7.40
CA ALA A 30 -10.19 -53.60 -6.27
C ALA A 30 -10.69 -52.96 -4.96
N ALA A 31 -11.09 -53.83 -4.04
CA ALA A 31 -11.74 -53.59 -2.78
C ALA A 31 -10.80 -52.94 -1.70
N PRO A 32 -11.37 -52.46 -0.60
CA PRO A 32 -10.65 -51.68 0.40
C PRO A 32 -9.88 -52.55 1.42
N PRO A 33 -8.78 -52.10 1.98
CA PRO A 33 -8.28 -52.59 3.24
C PRO A 33 -8.74 -51.75 4.44
N SER A 34 -9.09 -52.46 5.50
CA SER A 34 -9.45 -51.97 6.84
C SER A 34 -8.25 -51.38 7.62
N PRO A 35 -8.54 -50.73 8.77
CA PRO A 35 -7.68 -49.70 9.37
C PRO A 35 -6.74 -50.26 10.43
N ALA A 36 -5.53 -49.73 10.53
CA ALA A 36 -4.77 -49.70 11.74
C ALA A 36 -3.63 -48.65 11.65
N ASP A 37 -3.55 -47.94 12.76
CA ASP A 37 -2.46 -47.18 13.33
C ASP A 37 -2.41 -45.67 13.06
N ARG A 38 -2.88 -44.99 14.12
CA ARG A 38 -2.66 -43.59 14.44
C ARG A 38 -1.19 -43.36 14.79
N ALA A 39 -0.59 -42.40 14.12
CA ALA A 39 0.47 -41.60 14.69
C ALA A 39 0.07 -40.15 14.59
N ALA A 40 -0.11 -39.49 15.72
CA ALA A 40 -0.45 -38.10 15.87
C ALA A 40 0.74 -37.23 15.46
N GLY A 41 0.63 -36.57 14.32
CA GLY A 41 1.45 -35.44 13.95
C GLY A 41 0.60 -34.19 14.09
N SER A 42 0.84 -33.39 15.12
CA SER A 42 0.19 -32.09 15.27
C SER A 42 0.89 -31.09 14.36
N ASP A 43 0.47 -31.04 13.10
CA ASP A 43 0.76 -29.90 12.25
C ASP A 43 -0.21 -28.77 12.62
N SER A 44 0.30 -27.84 13.41
CA SER A 44 -0.35 -26.55 13.64
C SER A 44 -0.23 -25.71 12.38
N THR A 45 -1.05 -26.03 11.38
CA THR A 45 -1.32 -25.12 10.27
C THR A 45 -2.12 -23.95 10.86
N THR A 46 -1.50 -22.82 11.01
CA THR A 46 -2.19 -21.55 11.26
C THR A 46 -3.09 -21.31 10.04
N ALA A 47 -4.34 -21.69 10.18
CA ALA A 47 -5.35 -21.39 9.16
C ALA A 47 -5.49 -19.88 9.11
N ALA A 48 -5.07 -19.27 8.01
CA ALA A 48 -5.48 -17.93 7.67
C ALA A 48 -7.02 -17.90 7.75
N ALA A 49 -7.58 -17.04 8.58
CA ALA A 49 -9.02 -16.89 8.72
C ALA A 49 -9.59 -16.52 7.35
N SER A 50 -10.39 -17.39 6.77
CA SER A 50 -11.16 -17.07 5.56
C SER A 50 -12.03 -15.86 5.87
N PRO A 51 -12.11 -14.86 4.94
CA PRO A 51 -12.99 -13.72 5.15
C PRO A 51 -14.43 -14.20 5.36
N PRO A 52 -15.24 -13.50 6.18
CA PRO A 52 -16.61 -13.89 6.46
C PRO A 52 -17.40 -14.02 5.15
N SER A 53 -17.94 -15.22 4.89
CA SER A 53 -18.65 -15.60 3.66
C SER A 53 -20.12 -15.17 3.72
N GLY A 54 -20.38 -13.91 4.11
CA GLY A 54 -21.73 -13.36 4.15
C GLY A 54 -22.06 -12.60 2.87
N THR A 55 -23.22 -12.90 2.29
CA THR A 55 -23.84 -11.99 1.32
C THR A 55 -24.26 -10.71 2.04
N CYS A 56 -24.11 -9.57 1.39
CA CYS A 56 -24.58 -8.30 1.96
C CYS A 56 -26.11 -8.35 2.16
N PRO A 57 -26.63 -7.93 3.31
CA PRO A 57 -28.07 -7.92 3.56
C PRO A 57 -28.83 -6.82 2.80
N SER A 58 -28.11 -5.88 2.18
CA SER A 58 -28.64 -4.71 1.48
C SER A 58 -27.93 -4.49 0.13
N ALA A 59 -28.35 -3.46 -0.60
CA ALA A 59 -27.61 -3.02 -1.79
C ALA A 59 -26.26 -2.43 -1.37
N PRO A 60 -25.15 -2.68 -2.13
CA PRO A 60 -23.85 -2.12 -1.81
C PRO A 60 -23.85 -0.59 -1.73
N VAL A 61 -23.08 -0.05 -0.81
CA VAL A 61 -22.84 1.39 -0.66
C VAL A 61 -21.78 1.81 -1.67
N ASP A 62 -22.07 2.84 -2.49
CA ASP A 62 -21.09 3.43 -3.39
C ASP A 62 -20.08 4.26 -2.59
N VAL A 63 -18.80 3.86 -2.63
CA VAL A 63 -17.71 4.51 -1.92
C VAL A 63 -16.67 4.99 -2.92
N VAL A 64 -16.27 6.24 -2.83
CA VAL A 64 -15.13 6.79 -3.57
C VAL A 64 -13.97 6.99 -2.60
N VAL A 65 -12.79 6.51 -3.01
CA VAL A 65 -11.55 6.65 -2.25
C VAL A 65 -10.53 7.38 -3.13
N SER A 66 -9.89 8.39 -2.60
CA SER A 66 -8.92 9.19 -3.35
C SER A 66 -7.74 8.37 -3.83
N VAL A 67 -7.12 7.61 -2.94
CA VAL A 67 -5.85 6.91 -3.16
C VAL A 67 -5.91 5.45 -2.71
N ASP A 68 -5.11 4.59 -3.33
CA ASP A 68 -5.20 3.13 -3.19
C ASP A 68 -4.78 2.61 -1.81
N GLN A 69 -3.92 3.31 -1.08
CA GLN A 69 -3.55 2.96 0.29
C GLN A 69 -4.78 2.80 1.20
N TRP A 70 -5.75 3.71 1.06
CA TRP A 70 -7.03 3.62 1.76
C TRP A 70 -8.05 2.77 1.00
N GLY A 71 -7.95 2.70 -0.34
CA GLY A 71 -8.85 1.95 -1.20
C GLY A 71 -8.92 0.47 -0.88
N ASP A 72 -7.77 -0.16 -0.64
CA ASP A 72 -7.71 -1.57 -0.26
C ASP A 72 -8.30 -1.81 1.15
N ILE A 73 -7.97 -0.96 2.11
CA ILE A 73 -8.53 -1.02 3.47
C ILE A 73 -10.06 -0.90 3.43
N VAL A 74 -10.59 0.08 2.69
CA VAL A 74 -12.05 0.29 2.55
C VAL A 74 -12.71 -0.91 1.87
N THR A 75 -12.07 -1.48 0.86
CA THR A 75 -12.55 -2.68 0.17
C THR A 75 -12.61 -3.87 1.12
N GLU A 76 -11.60 -4.05 1.95
CA GLU A 76 -11.58 -5.13 2.95
C GLU A 76 -12.66 -4.92 4.02
N LEU A 77 -12.83 -3.69 4.52
CA LEU A 77 -13.85 -3.36 5.53
C LEU A 77 -15.28 -3.44 4.98
N GLY A 78 -15.48 -3.03 3.75
CA GLY A 78 -16.79 -3.01 3.11
C GLY A 78 -17.24 -4.34 2.54
N GLY A 79 -16.30 -5.14 2.03
CA GLY A 79 -16.56 -6.44 1.41
C GLY A 79 -17.68 -6.39 0.37
N ALA A 80 -18.63 -7.32 0.45
CA ALA A 80 -19.77 -7.38 -0.47
C ALA A 80 -20.79 -6.25 -0.28
N CYS A 81 -20.70 -5.46 0.81
CA CYS A 81 -21.63 -4.37 1.12
C CYS A 81 -21.16 -3.01 0.60
N THR A 82 -20.06 -2.94 -0.13
CA THR A 82 -19.58 -1.70 -0.76
C THR A 82 -19.21 -1.92 -2.22
N ALA A 83 -19.42 -0.88 -3.03
CA ALA A 83 -18.87 -0.74 -4.36
C ALA A 83 -17.79 0.35 -4.29
N VAL A 84 -16.54 -0.06 -4.09
CA VAL A 84 -15.43 0.86 -3.90
C VAL A 84 -14.83 1.26 -5.24
N LYS A 85 -14.69 2.56 -5.46
CA LYS A 85 -13.94 3.13 -6.56
C LYS A 85 -12.76 3.93 -6.02
N THR A 86 -11.55 3.45 -6.24
CA THR A 86 -10.31 4.18 -5.99
C THR A 86 -9.98 5.03 -7.21
N VAL A 87 -9.65 6.31 -7.01
CA VAL A 87 -9.35 7.24 -8.10
C VAL A 87 -7.91 7.10 -8.53
N LEU A 88 -6.96 7.33 -7.64
CA LEU A 88 -5.55 7.14 -7.93
C LEU A 88 -5.08 5.77 -7.40
N ALA A 89 -4.82 4.85 -8.34
CA ALA A 89 -4.34 3.50 -8.08
C ALA A 89 -3.18 3.17 -9.04
N SER A 90 -2.14 3.99 -9.00
CA SER A 90 -0.99 3.86 -9.92
C SER A 90 0.32 4.16 -9.19
N SER A 91 1.23 3.21 -9.24
CA SER A 91 2.60 3.37 -8.72
C SER A 91 3.54 4.14 -9.65
N SER A 92 3.03 4.58 -10.81
CA SER A 92 3.82 5.32 -11.81
C SER A 92 3.53 6.83 -11.83
N VAL A 93 2.68 7.30 -10.93
CA VAL A 93 2.30 8.72 -10.81
C VAL A 93 2.68 9.17 -9.41
N ASP A 94 3.30 10.35 -9.31
CA ASP A 94 3.50 11.02 -8.04
C ASP A 94 2.15 11.52 -7.52
N PRO A 95 1.68 11.07 -6.35
CA PRO A 95 0.37 11.46 -5.84
C PRO A 95 0.25 12.94 -5.48
N HIS A 96 1.36 13.61 -5.16
CA HIS A 96 1.39 15.04 -4.81
C HIS A 96 1.07 15.93 -6.01
N ASP A 97 1.45 15.50 -7.23
CA ASP A 97 1.25 16.25 -8.48
C ASP A 97 0.03 15.77 -9.29
N TYR A 98 -0.81 14.91 -8.69
CA TYR A 98 -1.92 14.29 -9.42
C TYR A 98 -3.06 15.25 -9.71
N GLU A 99 -3.46 15.34 -10.98
CA GLU A 99 -4.65 16.05 -11.44
C GLU A 99 -5.69 15.06 -12.02
N PRO A 100 -6.90 14.95 -11.42
CA PRO A 100 -7.89 13.99 -11.86
C PRO A 100 -8.46 14.35 -13.24
N ALA A 101 -8.61 13.33 -14.10
CA ALA A 101 -9.30 13.50 -15.37
C ALA A 101 -10.82 13.74 -15.15
N PRO A 102 -11.54 14.35 -16.14
CA PRO A 102 -12.98 14.60 -15.99
C PRO A 102 -13.83 13.37 -15.69
N ALA A 103 -13.43 12.18 -16.16
CA ALA A 103 -14.13 10.93 -15.88
C ALA A 103 -13.94 10.48 -14.42
N GLU A 104 -12.81 10.79 -13.83
CA GLU A 104 -12.50 10.51 -12.42
C GLU A 104 -13.24 11.48 -11.51
N ALA A 105 -13.24 12.77 -11.87
CA ALA A 105 -14.06 13.78 -11.20
C ALA A 105 -15.56 13.42 -11.20
N ALA A 106 -16.07 12.91 -12.34
CA ALA A 106 -17.46 12.46 -12.43
C ALA A 106 -17.80 11.30 -11.51
N SER A 107 -16.80 10.52 -11.05
CA SER A 107 -17.01 9.38 -10.17
C SER A 107 -17.47 9.75 -8.76
N PHE A 108 -17.18 10.97 -8.33
CA PHE A 108 -17.67 11.48 -7.05
C PHE A 108 -19.19 11.68 -7.04
N SER A 109 -19.79 11.90 -8.22
CA SER A 109 -21.23 12.04 -8.33
C SER A 109 -21.94 10.74 -7.99
N GLY A 110 -22.77 10.77 -6.95
CA GLY A 110 -23.48 9.59 -6.45
C GLY A 110 -22.75 8.81 -5.35
N ALA A 111 -21.53 9.21 -4.98
CA ALA A 111 -20.87 8.65 -3.80
C ALA A 111 -21.73 8.81 -2.55
N ARG A 112 -21.82 7.76 -1.76
CA ARG A 112 -22.53 7.75 -0.46
C ARG A 112 -21.53 7.85 0.71
N LEU A 113 -20.28 7.58 0.46
CA LEU A 113 -19.15 7.79 1.35
C LEU A 113 -17.93 8.17 0.49
N ILE A 114 -17.15 9.11 0.99
CA ILE A 114 -15.86 9.49 0.39
C ILE A 114 -14.78 9.29 1.44
N VAL A 115 -13.64 8.74 1.05
CA VAL A 115 -12.47 8.58 1.92
C VAL A 115 -11.30 9.27 1.27
N VAL A 116 -10.65 10.16 2.02
CA VAL A 116 -9.49 10.94 1.57
C VAL A 116 -8.36 10.83 2.59
N ASN A 117 -7.13 11.13 2.16
CA ASN A 117 -5.99 11.19 3.06
C ASN A 117 -5.99 12.48 3.89
N GLY A 118 -6.25 13.62 3.27
CA GLY A 118 -6.09 14.95 3.87
C GLY A 118 -4.62 15.36 4.03
N ALA A 119 -4.35 16.34 4.89
CA ALA A 119 -3.02 16.93 5.12
C ALA A 119 -2.35 17.40 3.82
N ASP A 120 -3.12 18.04 2.95
CA ASP A 120 -2.74 18.55 1.61
C ASP A 120 -2.31 17.50 0.58
N TYR A 121 -2.34 16.20 0.90
CA TYR A 121 -1.91 15.14 0.00
C TYR A 121 -2.82 14.94 -1.22
N ASP A 122 -4.12 15.04 -1.02
CA ASP A 122 -5.17 14.79 -2.03
C ASP A 122 -6.27 15.86 -2.01
N HIS A 123 -5.86 17.13 -1.87
CA HIS A 123 -6.77 18.29 -1.83
C HIS A 123 -7.77 18.31 -2.99
N TRP A 124 -7.36 17.86 -4.19
CA TRP A 124 -8.23 17.71 -5.35
C TRP A 124 -9.45 16.82 -5.05
N ALA A 125 -9.30 15.77 -4.24
CA ALA A 125 -10.40 14.88 -3.87
C ALA A 125 -11.37 15.55 -2.90
N THR A 126 -10.87 16.35 -1.96
CA THR A 126 -11.68 17.16 -1.04
C THR A 126 -12.51 18.20 -1.80
N ASP A 127 -11.92 18.89 -2.78
CA ASP A 127 -12.59 19.85 -3.63
C ASP A 127 -13.69 19.20 -4.50
N LEU A 128 -13.40 18.01 -5.05
CA LEU A 128 -14.38 17.23 -5.81
C LEU A 128 -15.51 16.72 -4.91
N ALA A 129 -15.22 16.26 -3.69
CA ALA A 129 -16.22 15.88 -2.72
C ALA A 129 -17.18 17.03 -2.42
N ALA A 130 -16.66 18.21 -2.15
CA ALA A 130 -17.46 19.41 -1.85
C ALA A 130 -18.35 19.86 -3.03
N THR A 131 -17.90 19.66 -4.27
CA THR A 131 -18.61 20.15 -5.47
C THR A 131 -19.53 19.10 -6.09
N ALA A 132 -19.10 17.84 -6.19
CA ALA A 132 -19.83 16.78 -6.89
C ALA A 132 -20.72 15.93 -5.97
N ALA A 133 -20.39 15.84 -4.67
CA ALA A 133 -21.14 15.05 -3.69
C ALA A 133 -21.27 15.74 -2.32
N PRO A 134 -21.80 16.98 -2.25
CA PRO A 134 -21.81 17.78 -1.01
C PRO A 134 -22.65 17.18 0.15
N ALA A 135 -23.46 16.17 -0.15
CA ALA A 135 -24.25 15.45 0.87
C ALA A 135 -23.60 14.16 1.34
N ALA A 136 -22.54 13.71 0.68
CA ALA A 136 -21.82 12.51 1.10
C ALA A 136 -20.91 12.83 2.30
N PRO A 137 -20.93 12.01 3.37
CA PRO A 137 -19.93 12.12 4.42
C PRO A 137 -18.54 11.86 3.87
N VAL A 138 -17.55 12.55 4.45
CA VAL A 138 -16.15 12.39 4.13
C VAL A 138 -15.43 11.84 5.38
N VAL A 139 -14.74 10.72 5.22
CA VAL A 139 -13.75 10.23 6.18
C VAL A 139 -12.40 10.74 5.69
N ASP A 140 -11.87 11.73 6.37
CA ASP A 140 -10.58 12.34 6.14
C ASP A 140 -9.58 11.78 7.15
N ALA A 141 -8.55 11.07 6.68
CA ALA A 141 -7.60 10.39 7.55
C ALA A 141 -6.79 11.39 8.41
N ALA A 142 -6.46 12.56 7.88
CA ALA A 142 -5.80 13.61 8.64
C ALA A 142 -6.69 14.15 9.75
N ALA A 143 -7.95 14.46 9.45
CA ALA A 143 -8.92 14.91 10.45
C ALA A 143 -9.16 13.85 11.55
N VAL A 144 -9.30 12.57 11.17
CA VAL A 144 -9.48 11.44 12.11
C VAL A 144 -8.29 11.31 13.06
N THR A 145 -7.09 11.63 12.60
CA THR A 145 -5.85 11.47 13.38
C THR A 145 -5.37 12.75 14.04
N GLY A 146 -6.05 13.88 13.81
CA GLY A 146 -5.63 15.19 14.28
C GLY A 146 -4.34 15.67 13.64
N THR A 147 -4.08 15.29 12.40
CA THR A 147 -2.94 15.74 11.60
C THR A 147 -3.32 17.04 10.89
N GLU A 148 -2.52 18.07 11.08
CA GLU A 148 -2.75 19.41 10.50
C GLU A 148 -2.26 19.46 9.04
N ASP A 149 -2.79 20.40 8.24
CA ASP A 149 -2.30 20.70 6.91
C ASP A 149 -0.82 21.12 6.94
N GLY A 150 -0.05 20.68 5.95
CA GLY A 150 1.40 20.89 5.90
C GLY A 150 2.22 20.00 6.84
N ALA A 151 1.59 19.13 7.62
CA ALA A 151 2.28 18.04 8.32
C ALA A 151 2.59 16.89 7.35
N ASN A 152 3.42 15.92 7.79
CA ASN A 152 3.72 14.73 6.99
C ASN A 152 2.43 13.97 6.62
N PRO A 153 2.05 13.86 5.34
CA PRO A 153 0.78 13.29 4.92
C PRO A 153 0.77 11.76 4.86
N HIS A 154 1.89 11.08 5.02
CA HIS A 154 2.04 9.63 4.80
C HIS A 154 1.43 8.80 5.94
N LEU A 155 0.15 9.03 6.22
CA LEU A 155 -0.59 8.48 7.37
C LEU A 155 -0.77 6.98 7.33
N TRP A 156 -0.76 6.36 6.16
CA TRP A 156 -0.81 4.91 5.99
C TRP A 156 0.43 4.17 6.51
N TYR A 157 1.52 4.90 6.75
CA TYR A 157 2.71 4.41 7.45
C TYR A 157 2.66 4.58 8.98
N LYS A 158 1.56 5.16 9.51
CA LYS A 158 1.33 5.33 10.95
C LYS A 158 0.37 4.25 11.45
N PRO A 159 0.81 3.20 12.16
CA PRO A 159 -0.06 2.07 12.53
C PRO A 159 -1.32 2.48 13.28
N SER A 160 -1.23 3.50 14.15
CA SER A 160 -2.39 4.04 14.86
C SER A 160 -3.39 4.77 13.95
N ALA A 161 -2.90 5.41 12.87
CA ALA A 161 -3.76 6.07 11.90
C ALA A 161 -4.55 5.03 11.08
N VAL A 162 -3.91 3.96 10.63
CA VAL A 162 -4.57 2.85 9.93
C VAL A 162 -5.72 2.30 10.76
N THR A 163 -5.49 2.07 12.07
CA THR A 163 -6.55 1.61 12.99
C THR A 163 -7.68 2.62 13.11
N ALA A 164 -7.36 3.89 13.34
CA ALA A 164 -8.35 4.95 13.53
C ALA A 164 -9.21 5.19 12.28
N VAL A 165 -8.59 5.19 11.10
CA VAL A 165 -9.32 5.31 9.82
C VAL A 165 -10.20 4.10 9.58
N ALA A 166 -9.73 2.87 9.86
CA ALA A 166 -10.55 1.67 9.74
C ALA A 166 -11.78 1.72 10.67
N ASP A 167 -11.62 2.24 11.89
CA ASP A 167 -12.73 2.45 12.83
C ASP A 167 -13.72 3.50 12.32
N ALA A 168 -13.23 4.64 11.81
CA ALA A 168 -14.05 5.71 11.27
C ALA A 168 -14.86 5.26 10.03
N VAL A 169 -14.21 4.57 9.10
CA VAL A 169 -14.87 3.99 7.90
C VAL A 169 -15.95 3.00 8.31
N THR A 170 -15.66 2.09 9.24
CA THR A 170 -16.62 1.10 9.71
C THR A 170 -17.83 1.74 10.39
N ALA A 171 -17.61 2.77 11.22
CA ALA A 171 -18.67 3.51 11.88
C ALA A 171 -19.56 4.24 10.85
N GLU A 172 -18.94 4.87 9.85
CA GLU A 172 -19.69 5.63 8.84
C GLU A 172 -20.46 4.71 7.89
N LEU A 173 -19.90 3.59 7.46
CA LEU A 173 -20.62 2.55 6.70
C LEU A 173 -21.83 2.01 7.48
N SER A 174 -21.66 1.76 8.78
CA SER A 174 -22.75 1.30 9.66
C SER A 174 -23.84 2.35 9.82
N ARG A 175 -23.50 3.64 9.81
CA ARG A 175 -24.46 4.76 9.86
C ARG A 175 -25.22 4.90 8.53
N ILE A 176 -24.54 4.71 7.40
CA ILE A 176 -25.13 4.79 6.06
C ILE A 176 -26.07 3.62 5.80
N ASP A 177 -25.68 2.42 6.25
CA ASP A 177 -26.45 1.18 6.10
C ASP A 177 -26.57 0.42 7.44
N PRO A 178 -27.52 0.81 8.29
CA PRO A 178 -27.71 0.14 9.56
C PRO A 178 -28.10 -1.35 9.46
N ALA A 179 -28.68 -1.77 8.32
CA ALA A 179 -29.03 -3.18 8.10
C ALA A 179 -27.77 -4.07 7.96
N ALA A 180 -26.67 -3.51 7.48
CA ALA A 180 -25.39 -4.17 7.32
C ALA A 180 -24.40 -3.91 8.49
N ALA A 181 -24.81 -3.21 9.56
CA ALA A 181 -23.88 -2.83 10.64
C ALA A 181 -23.18 -4.04 11.28
N GLY A 182 -23.87 -5.17 11.46
CA GLY A 182 -23.27 -6.42 11.96
C GLY A 182 -22.23 -6.97 11.01
N TYR A 183 -22.48 -6.93 9.71
CA TYR A 183 -21.54 -7.34 8.66
C TYR A 183 -20.26 -6.48 8.71
N PHE A 184 -20.39 -5.16 8.77
CA PHE A 184 -19.23 -4.26 8.85
C PHE A 184 -18.40 -4.49 10.13
N ALA A 185 -19.06 -4.75 11.27
CA ALA A 185 -18.36 -5.09 12.52
C ALA A 185 -17.54 -6.39 12.40
N GLU A 186 -18.09 -7.42 11.75
CA GLU A 186 -17.36 -8.66 11.47
C GLU A 186 -16.16 -8.43 10.53
N ARG A 187 -16.35 -7.64 9.47
CA ARG A 187 -15.27 -7.25 8.55
C ARG A 187 -14.16 -6.49 9.26
N ARG A 188 -14.53 -5.53 10.12
CA ARG A 188 -13.56 -4.78 10.94
C ARG A 188 -12.75 -5.70 11.87
N SER A 189 -13.39 -6.70 12.46
CA SER A 189 -12.71 -7.71 13.27
C SER A 189 -11.76 -8.58 12.42
N ALA A 190 -12.19 -8.99 11.24
CA ALA A 190 -11.36 -9.72 10.29
C ALA A 190 -10.14 -8.90 9.87
N PHE A 191 -10.31 -7.62 9.53
CA PHE A 191 -9.21 -6.70 9.22
C PHE A 191 -8.19 -6.63 10.36
N THR A 192 -8.63 -6.57 11.61
CA THR A 192 -7.71 -6.61 12.77
C THR A 192 -6.86 -7.88 12.77
N THR A 193 -7.46 -9.01 12.43
CA THR A 193 -6.76 -10.30 12.35
C THR A 193 -5.77 -10.33 11.18
N THR A 194 -6.17 -9.79 10.01
CA THR A 194 -5.30 -9.64 8.83
C THR A 194 -4.07 -8.78 9.15
N MET A 195 -4.24 -7.73 9.95
CA MET A 195 -3.14 -6.82 10.33
C MET A 195 -2.26 -7.35 11.49
N GLN A 196 -2.58 -8.49 12.09
CA GLN A 196 -1.81 -9.01 13.22
C GLN A 196 -0.34 -9.34 12.84
N PRO A 197 -0.03 -10.02 11.71
CA PRO A 197 1.35 -10.27 11.30
C PRO A 197 2.18 -8.99 11.11
N TYR A 198 1.58 -7.94 10.54
CA TYR A 198 2.21 -6.63 10.43
C TYR A 198 2.55 -6.04 11.81
N SER A 199 1.62 -6.10 12.75
CA SER A 199 1.82 -5.60 14.12
C SER A 199 2.90 -6.38 14.86
N ASP A 200 2.91 -7.71 14.70
CA ASP A 200 3.92 -8.59 15.31
C ASP A 200 5.32 -8.31 14.74
N LEU A 201 5.39 -8.02 13.43
CA LEU A 201 6.64 -7.68 12.76
C LEU A 201 7.18 -6.34 13.25
N ILE A 202 6.33 -5.32 13.44
CA ILE A 202 6.72 -4.06 14.08
C ILE A 202 7.31 -4.30 15.46
N ALA A 203 6.64 -5.10 16.29
CA ALA A 203 7.12 -5.41 17.64
C ALA A 203 8.48 -6.11 17.62
N LYS A 204 8.68 -7.07 16.72
CA LYS A 204 9.96 -7.78 16.55
C LYS A 204 11.09 -6.85 16.12
N ILE A 205 10.86 -6.03 15.09
CA ILE A 205 11.87 -5.09 14.60
C ILE A 205 12.22 -4.07 15.70
N LYS A 206 11.20 -3.52 16.38
CA LYS A 206 11.41 -2.59 17.48
C LYS A 206 12.27 -3.20 18.59
N ALA A 207 11.99 -4.43 19.00
CA ALA A 207 12.74 -5.10 20.06
C ALA A 207 14.21 -5.34 19.69
N ALA A 208 14.52 -5.55 18.39
CA ALA A 208 15.85 -5.90 17.91
C ALA A 208 16.65 -4.71 17.38
N ALA A 209 15.99 -3.66 16.90
CA ALA A 209 16.61 -2.56 16.14
C ALA A 209 16.31 -1.16 16.69
N ALA A 210 15.59 -1.01 17.80
CA ALA A 210 15.36 0.33 18.38
C ALA A 210 16.70 1.04 18.66
N GLY A 211 16.75 2.33 18.27
CA GLY A 211 17.97 3.13 18.36
C GLY A 211 18.90 3.02 17.15
N ARG A 212 18.67 2.06 16.22
CA ARG A 212 19.39 2.03 14.94
C ARG A 212 19.01 3.25 14.11
N SER A 213 19.94 3.69 13.27
CA SER A 213 19.76 4.89 12.46
C SER A 213 19.20 4.55 11.07
N TYR A 214 18.34 5.43 10.56
CA TYR A 214 17.97 5.46 9.15
C TYR A 214 18.12 6.86 8.59
N ALA A 215 18.19 6.95 7.28
CA ALA A 215 17.92 8.17 6.55
C ALA A 215 16.98 7.85 5.38
N ALA A 216 16.29 8.85 4.87
CA ALA A 216 15.33 8.67 3.81
C ALA A 216 15.46 9.76 2.73
N THR A 217 15.14 9.41 1.49
CA THR A 217 15.10 10.38 0.39
C THR A 217 13.86 11.27 0.46
N GLU A 218 12.86 10.85 1.25
CA GLU A 218 11.63 11.56 1.50
C GLU A 218 11.05 11.17 2.86
N SER A 219 10.04 11.93 3.37
CA SER A 219 9.47 11.72 4.70
C SER A 219 8.49 10.56 4.83
N ILE A 220 8.29 9.76 3.78
CA ILE A 220 7.25 8.71 3.71
C ILE A 220 7.30 7.73 4.88
N PHE A 221 8.50 7.42 5.36
CA PHE A 221 8.73 6.38 6.36
C PHE A 221 8.77 6.87 7.81
N ASP A 222 8.69 8.17 8.05
CA ASP A 222 8.95 8.77 9.37
C ASP A 222 8.01 8.22 10.47
N TYR A 223 6.72 8.07 10.19
CA TYR A 223 5.78 7.49 11.15
C TYR A 223 6.07 6.03 11.47
N GLN A 224 6.42 5.25 10.45
CA GLN A 224 6.76 3.84 10.64
C GLN A 224 8.09 3.72 11.42
N ALA A 225 9.08 4.53 11.08
CA ALA A 225 10.36 4.59 11.80
C ALA A 225 10.18 4.95 13.28
N GLN A 226 9.28 5.90 13.58
CA GLN A 226 8.90 6.23 14.95
C GLN A 226 8.28 5.03 15.69
N ALA A 227 7.37 4.30 15.04
CA ALA A 227 6.77 3.10 15.61
C ALA A 227 7.81 2.01 15.91
N LEU A 228 8.83 1.89 15.07
CA LEU A 228 9.96 0.97 15.22
C LEU A 228 11.04 1.44 16.20
N GLY A 229 10.99 2.71 16.63
CA GLY A 229 12.01 3.29 17.52
C GLY A 229 13.35 3.56 16.81
N LEU A 230 13.35 3.74 15.50
CA LEU A 230 14.54 4.10 14.71
C LEU A 230 14.84 5.60 14.86
N VAL A 231 16.10 5.96 14.64
CA VAL A 231 16.59 7.34 14.75
C VAL A 231 16.81 7.92 13.35
N ASN A 232 16.09 8.99 13.01
CA ASN A 232 16.28 9.69 11.73
C ASN A 232 17.60 10.44 11.72
N LYS A 233 18.46 10.15 10.74
CA LYS A 233 19.75 10.78 10.46
C LYS A 233 19.78 11.51 9.11
N THR A 234 18.62 11.66 8.45
CA THR A 234 18.54 12.48 7.25
C THR A 234 19.00 13.91 7.56
N PRO A 235 19.96 14.47 6.83
CA PRO A 235 20.38 15.86 7.05
C PRO A 235 19.20 16.83 7.02
N GLN A 236 19.11 17.70 8.01
CA GLN A 236 17.93 18.56 8.20
C GLN A 236 17.60 19.45 6.99
N GLY A 237 18.62 19.95 6.28
CA GLY A 237 18.40 20.79 5.11
C GLY A 237 17.77 19.98 3.98
N TYR A 238 18.29 18.76 3.76
CA TYR A 238 17.72 17.82 2.78
C TYR A 238 16.29 17.45 3.15
N ALA A 239 16.04 17.03 4.39
CA ALA A 239 14.70 16.62 4.84
C ALA A 239 13.67 17.76 4.69
N ARG A 240 14.06 19.02 5.00
CA ARG A 240 13.16 20.19 4.83
C ARG A 240 12.85 20.48 3.36
N ALA A 241 13.85 20.32 2.48
CA ALA A 241 13.65 20.54 1.05
C ALA A 241 12.70 19.46 0.48
N ALA A 242 12.96 18.19 0.80
CA ALA A 242 12.11 17.07 0.39
C ALA A 242 10.67 17.23 0.90
N ALA A 243 10.46 17.58 2.17
CA ALA A 243 9.13 17.81 2.72
C ALA A 243 8.38 19.02 2.13
N ALA A 244 9.10 19.94 1.49
CA ALA A 244 8.54 21.09 0.79
C ALA A 244 8.48 20.88 -0.73
N GLU A 245 8.70 19.67 -1.21
CA GLU A 245 8.77 19.30 -2.64
C GLU A 245 9.74 20.21 -3.43
N ALA A 246 10.80 20.64 -2.75
CA ALA A 246 11.79 21.57 -3.27
C ALA A 246 13.15 20.90 -3.47
N GLU A 247 13.94 21.41 -4.40
CA GLU A 247 15.28 20.88 -4.65
C GLU A 247 16.23 21.21 -3.47
N PRO A 248 16.89 20.20 -2.85
CA PRO A 248 17.87 20.42 -1.80
C PRO A 248 19.07 21.22 -2.28
N SER A 249 19.65 22.06 -1.39
CA SER A 249 20.86 22.79 -1.75
C SER A 249 22.06 21.86 -1.98
N PRO A 250 23.06 22.27 -2.77
CA PRO A 250 24.30 21.47 -2.94
C PRO A 250 24.97 21.10 -1.62
N ALA A 251 24.92 21.99 -0.63
CA ALA A 251 25.48 21.72 0.70
C ALA A 251 24.70 20.65 1.47
N ASP A 252 23.39 20.60 1.32
CA ASP A 252 22.53 19.57 1.93
C ASP A 252 22.74 18.20 1.27
N ILE A 253 22.92 18.19 -0.06
CA ILE A 253 23.24 16.97 -0.81
C ILE A 253 24.61 16.42 -0.38
N ASP A 254 25.62 17.29 -0.29
CA ASP A 254 26.96 16.90 0.16
C ASP A 254 26.95 16.42 1.61
N ALA A 255 26.16 17.03 2.51
CA ALA A 255 25.99 16.57 3.88
C ALA A 255 25.41 15.14 3.91
N PHE A 256 24.43 14.84 3.08
CA PHE A 256 23.82 13.50 3.01
C PHE A 256 24.83 12.46 2.47
N ARG A 257 25.53 12.79 1.39
CA ARG A 257 26.57 11.92 0.82
C ARG A 257 27.70 11.63 1.80
N ASN A 258 28.11 12.65 2.58
CA ASN A 258 29.14 12.48 3.61
C ASN A 258 28.66 11.58 4.76
N ALA A 259 27.40 11.72 5.23
CA ALA A 259 26.84 10.87 6.27
C ALA A 259 26.79 9.38 5.82
N LEU A 260 26.43 9.14 4.56
CA LEU A 260 26.46 7.79 3.97
C LEU A 260 27.89 7.25 3.83
N SER A 261 28.83 8.09 3.34
CA SER A 261 30.22 7.68 3.13
C SER A 261 30.95 7.39 4.45
N ASN A 262 30.59 8.10 5.51
CA ASN A 262 31.10 7.88 6.86
C ASN A 262 30.40 6.72 7.58
N ARG A 263 29.39 6.10 6.98
CA ARG A 263 28.55 5.03 7.58
C ARG A 263 27.89 5.46 8.90
N GLU A 264 27.41 6.69 8.97
CA GLU A 264 26.66 7.22 10.11
C GLU A 264 25.20 6.76 10.08
N ILE A 265 24.78 6.10 8.98
CA ILE A 265 23.43 5.66 8.67
C ILE A 265 23.46 4.14 8.51
N ASP A 266 22.61 3.43 9.26
CA ASP A 266 22.52 1.97 9.21
C ASP A 266 21.74 1.46 7.99
N VAL A 267 20.76 2.23 7.52
CA VAL A 267 19.91 1.89 6.37
C VAL A 267 19.40 3.14 5.69
N LEU A 268 19.40 3.14 4.35
CA LEU A 268 18.73 4.16 3.54
C LEU A 268 17.34 3.66 3.13
N VAL A 269 16.32 4.42 3.43
CA VAL A 269 14.97 4.27 2.87
C VAL A 269 14.88 5.11 1.60
N PHE A 270 14.58 4.46 0.49
CA PHE A 270 14.48 5.08 -0.82
C PHE A 270 13.04 4.99 -1.33
N ASN A 271 12.39 6.14 -1.52
CA ASN A 271 11.11 6.19 -2.20
C ASN A 271 11.32 6.00 -3.70
N THR A 272 10.76 4.94 -4.26
CA THR A 272 10.92 4.61 -5.69
C THR A 272 10.04 5.45 -6.62
N GLN A 273 9.12 6.25 -6.05
CA GLN A 273 8.22 7.14 -6.79
C GLN A 273 8.70 8.59 -6.79
N THR A 274 9.67 8.95 -5.93
CA THR A 274 10.28 10.28 -5.98
C THR A 274 11.09 10.44 -7.26
N GLU A 275 10.73 11.43 -8.05
CA GLU A 275 11.39 11.73 -9.31
C GLU A 275 12.71 12.51 -9.12
N GLY A 276 13.53 12.50 -10.14
CA GLY A 276 14.73 13.32 -10.23
C GLY A 276 16.05 12.59 -9.98
N SER A 277 17.15 13.27 -10.30
CA SER A 277 18.49 12.68 -10.25
C SER A 277 19.12 12.70 -8.86
N ILE A 278 18.64 13.55 -7.95
CA ILE A 278 19.22 13.72 -6.62
C ILE A 278 18.95 12.53 -5.72
N PRO A 279 17.69 12.05 -5.55
CA PRO A 279 17.41 10.84 -4.78
C PRO A 279 18.20 9.63 -5.30
N GLU A 280 18.32 9.49 -6.61
CA GLU A 280 19.07 8.42 -7.23
C GLU A 280 20.58 8.50 -6.93
N GLN A 281 21.17 9.70 -6.90
CA GLN A 281 22.58 9.89 -6.50
C GLN A 281 22.81 9.52 -5.03
N ILE A 282 21.85 9.83 -4.14
CA ILE A 282 21.89 9.41 -2.73
C ILE A 282 21.85 7.89 -2.61
N ARG A 283 20.94 7.22 -3.34
CA ARG A 283 20.83 5.77 -3.40
C ARG A 283 22.16 5.13 -3.86
N ILE A 284 22.71 5.59 -4.98
CA ILE A 284 24.01 5.10 -5.50
C ILE A 284 25.14 5.31 -4.48
N THR A 285 25.15 6.46 -3.78
CA THR A 285 26.17 6.74 -2.75
C THR A 285 26.05 5.76 -1.59
N ALA A 286 24.82 5.43 -1.14
CA ALA A 286 24.60 4.43 -0.10
C ALA A 286 25.12 3.06 -0.50
N GLU A 287 24.79 2.59 -1.69
CA GLU A 287 25.23 1.29 -2.23
C GLU A 287 26.76 1.20 -2.35
N GLN A 288 27.40 2.23 -2.89
CA GLN A 288 28.86 2.29 -3.04
C GLN A 288 29.61 2.23 -1.70
N ASN A 289 28.99 2.72 -0.63
CA ASN A 289 29.57 2.71 0.70
C ASN A 289 29.08 1.54 1.58
N GLY A 290 28.30 0.61 1.00
CA GLY A 290 27.80 -0.58 1.69
C GLY A 290 26.74 -0.27 2.76
N VAL A 291 26.03 0.86 2.64
CA VAL A 291 24.82 1.14 3.40
C VAL A 291 23.64 0.44 2.70
N PRO A 292 22.92 -0.47 3.38
CA PRO A 292 21.77 -1.14 2.79
C PRO A 292 20.71 -0.15 2.35
N VAL A 293 20.11 -0.40 1.18
CA VAL A 293 19.00 0.40 0.65
C VAL A 293 17.72 -0.43 0.73
N VAL A 294 16.65 0.17 1.23
CA VAL A 294 15.32 -0.42 1.27
C VAL A 294 14.38 0.44 0.43
N ASN A 295 13.86 -0.17 -0.63
CA ASN A 295 12.86 0.49 -1.48
C ASN A 295 11.51 0.53 -0.78
N MET A 296 10.88 1.69 -0.78
CA MET A 296 9.53 1.94 -0.31
C MET A 296 8.70 2.56 -1.44
N THR A 297 7.38 2.45 -1.36
CA THR A 297 6.44 3.05 -2.30
C THR A 297 5.35 3.78 -1.55
N GLU A 298 4.80 4.83 -2.12
CA GLU A 298 3.65 5.53 -1.55
C GLU A 298 2.34 4.82 -1.86
N THR A 299 2.24 4.26 -3.05
CA THR A 299 1.08 3.52 -3.53
C THR A 299 1.33 2.02 -3.50
N VAL A 300 0.28 1.23 -3.53
CA VAL A 300 0.37 -0.24 -3.55
C VAL A 300 1.07 -0.69 -4.83
N PRO A 301 2.22 -1.37 -4.74
CA PRO A 301 3.00 -1.71 -5.93
C PRO A 301 2.36 -2.85 -6.72
N PRO A 302 2.62 -2.94 -8.04
CA PRO A 302 2.15 -4.06 -8.85
C PRO A 302 2.56 -5.42 -8.29
N GLY A 303 1.60 -6.33 -8.19
CA GLY A 303 1.80 -7.68 -7.64
C GLY A 303 1.44 -7.83 -6.17
N GLU A 304 1.35 -6.74 -5.43
CA GLU A 304 0.70 -6.74 -4.12
C GLU A 304 -0.82 -6.59 -4.29
N THR A 305 -1.55 -7.33 -3.47
CA THR A 305 -3.01 -7.39 -3.58
C THR A 305 -3.73 -6.94 -2.31
N THR A 306 -2.97 -6.67 -1.26
CA THR A 306 -3.51 -6.23 0.03
C THR A 306 -2.60 -5.21 0.70
N PHE A 307 -3.21 -4.27 1.41
CA PHE A 307 -2.48 -3.31 2.25
C PHE A 307 -1.55 -4.00 3.24
N ALA A 308 -2.04 -5.04 3.93
CA ALA A 308 -1.24 -5.79 4.90
C ALA A 308 -0.02 -6.45 4.25
N GLY A 309 -0.20 -7.13 3.11
CA GLY A 309 0.89 -7.80 2.37
C GLY A 309 1.97 -6.81 1.93
N TRP A 310 1.55 -5.68 1.36
CA TRP A 310 2.45 -4.60 0.97
C TRP A 310 3.28 -4.09 2.16
N GLN A 311 2.63 -3.71 3.25
CA GLN A 311 3.32 -3.19 4.44
C GLN A 311 4.25 -4.22 5.07
N GLU A 312 3.83 -5.49 5.15
CA GLU A 312 4.69 -6.58 5.62
C GLU A 312 5.90 -6.81 4.72
N GLY A 313 5.73 -6.75 3.41
CA GLY A 313 6.82 -6.91 2.43
C GLY A 313 7.93 -5.89 2.67
N GLN A 314 7.55 -4.62 2.83
CA GLN A 314 8.48 -3.52 3.11
C GLN A 314 9.17 -3.67 4.47
N LEU A 315 8.43 -4.05 5.52
CA LEU A 315 9.01 -4.29 6.85
C LEU A 315 9.96 -5.49 6.86
N LYS A 316 9.66 -6.56 6.11
CA LYS A 316 10.57 -7.72 5.96
C LYS A 316 11.88 -7.32 5.26
N ALA A 317 11.80 -6.47 4.22
CA ALA A 317 12.97 -5.93 3.56
C ALA A 317 13.82 -5.07 4.51
N LEU A 318 13.17 -4.20 5.30
CA LEU A 318 13.84 -3.40 6.32
C LEU A 318 14.48 -4.26 7.41
N ALA A 319 13.77 -5.25 7.93
CA ALA A 319 14.30 -6.18 8.93
C ALA A 319 15.58 -6.86 8.42
N LYS A 320 15.54 -7.36 7.17
CA LYS A 320 16.71 -7.96 6.52
C LYS A 320 17.88 -6.97 6.43
N ALA A 321 17.63 -5.73 6.02
CA ALA A 321 18.65 -4.69 5.90
C ALA A 321 19.28 -4.34 7.27
N LEU A 322 18.48 -4.37 8.33
CA LEU A 322 18.94 -4.15 9.71
C LEU A 322 19.53 -5.42 10.37
N GLY A 323 19.58 -6.57 9.68
CA GLY A 323 20.07 -7.83 10.23
C GLY A 323 19.14 -8.45 11.29
N VAL A 324 17.86 -8.11 11.27
CA VAL A 324 16.83 -8.65 12.18
C VAL A 324 16.20 -9.90 11.55
N THR A 325 16.18 -11.00 12.30
CA THR A 325 15.50 -12.24 11.90
C THR A 325 13.98 -12.09 12.15
N THR A 326 13.17 -12.27 11.11
CA THR A 326 11.70 -12.15 11.15
C THR A 326 11.00 -13.50 11.09
#